data_1b9dfa46a2d823ad8698723d80d4ad18
#
_entry.id   1b9dfa46a2d823ad8698723d80d4ad18
#
_cell.length_a   1.000
_cell.length_b   1.000
_cell.length_c   1.000
_cell.angle_alpha   90.00
_cell.angle_beta   90.00
_cell.angle_gamma   90.00
#
_symmetry.space_group_name_H-M   'P 1'
#
loop_
_entity.id
_entity.type
_entity.pdbx_description
1 polymer ?
#
loop_
_entity_poly.entity_id
_entity_poly.type
_entity_poly.pdbx_seq_one_letter_code
_entity_poly.pdbx_strand_id
1 'polypeptide(L)'
;MSLQEALLIAIRALRAHRLRSALTMLGLIIGVAAVVLLSACGEGVKNSVDARIETIANNITIVPQASNLPDGPPAQPLTDADAAALQNAPDIATVTPAATSTASIDNDTTTLLSSTIIGTSDIWAQTNNRDFQAGSFFDAAQYSSDARVVVLGPTVATTLFGHNFSAALGHGVWINHAPFQVIGVMQSYGQQLDNTAVMPLTTARRYIVGPGIGVGHELNQITVEAPQQTQVPAAMNEATSILDARHHITDPARKDFQVQSLGHRLATFNQIVGILVVFTPAVAAISLLVGGIGVLNIMLVSVTERTREIGIRKAIGATSRAILEQFLIESVVLASLGGLIGVGAGIGLAILIRIIAPAFDPASGALAGFAPVVSALPIVVSFGISIAIGLIAGGYPAYRAARLLPIQALRYQ
;
A
#
# COMPACT_ATOMS: atom_id res chain seq x y z
N MET A 1 -35.93 -22.32 -26.06
CA MET A 1 -36.27 -21.54 -24.83
C MET A 1 -35.69 -20.15 -24.96
N SER A 2 -36.51 -19.13 -24.68
CA SER A 2 -35.95 -17.77 -24.64
C SER A 2 -35.13 -17.60 -23.37
N LEU A 3 -34.11 -16.73 -23.41
CA LEU A 3 -33.23 -16.43 -22.26
C LEU A 3 -34.05 -15.97 -21.03
N GLN A 4 -35.16 -15.26 -21.29
CA GLN A 4 -36.09 -14.79 -20.27
C GLN A 4 -36.82 -15.94 -19.56
N GLU A 5 -37.25 -16.95 -20.29
CA GLU A 5 -37.91 -18.14 -19.71
C GLU A 5 -36.91 -18.93 -18.85
N ALA A 6 -35.67 -19.08 -19.30
CA ALA A 6 -34.62 -19.75 -18.54
C ALA A 6 -34.32 -19.04 -17.22
N LEU A 7 -34.27 -17.69 -17.25
CA LEU A 7 -34.06 -16.86 -16.07
C LEU A 7 -35.19 -16.97 -15.06
N LEU A 8 -36.44 -16.96 -15.53
CA LEU A 8 -37.62 -17.12 -14.68
C LEU A 8 -37.70 -18.50 -14.00
N ILE A 9 -37.30 -19.56 -14.73
CA ILE A 9 -37.24 -20.92 -14.20
C ILE A 9 -36.14 -21.03 -13.15
N ALA A 10 -34.94 -20.45 -13.39
CA ALA A 10 -33.85 -20.44 -12.44
C ALA A 10 -34.20 -19.69 -11.15
N ILE A 11 -34.87 -18.53 -11.25
CA ILE A 11 -35.31 -17.77 -10.07
C ILE A 11 -36.40 -18.54 -9.28
N ARG A 12 -37.30 -19.25 -9.95
CA ARG A 12 -38.31 -20.10 -9.26
C ARG A 12 -37.67 -21.28 -8.55
N ALA A 13 -36.67 -21.94 -9.17
CA ALA A 13 -35.91 -23.02 -8.55
C ALA A 13 -35.15 -22.56 -7.30
N LEU A 14 -34.54 -21.35 -7.35
CA LEU A 14 -33.91 -20.71 -6.19
C LEU A 14 -34.85 -20.47 -5.02
N ARG A 15 -36.08 -20.08 -5.31
CA ARG A 15 -37.12 -19.83 -4.27
C ARG A 15 -37.65 -21.10 -3.62
N ALA A 16 -37.61 -22.26 -4.32
CA ALA A 16 -38.06 -23.52 -3.77
C ALA A 16 -37.17 -24.05 -2.63
N HIS A 17 -35.84 -23.82 -2.71
CA HIS A 17 -34.86 -24.30 -1.71
C HIS A 17 -33.92 -23.17 -1.23
N ARG A 18 -34.50 -22.11 -0.69
CA ARG A 18 -33.82 -20.82 -0.36
C ARG A 18 -32.56 -20.99 0.48
N LEU A 19 -32.58 -21.82 1.52
CA LEU A 19 -31.45 -22.01 2.44
C LEU A 19 -30.24 -22.68 1.75
N ARG A 20 -30.52 -23.71 0.92
CA ARG A 20 -29.50 -24.46 0.21
C ARG A 20 -28.85 -23.59 -0.89
N SER A 21 -29.66 -22.89 -1.66
CA SER A 21 -29.21 -21.98 -2.71
C SER A 21 -28.42 -20.81 -2.14
N ALA A 22 -28.83 -20.24 -1.01
CA ALA A 22 -28.10 -19.17 -0.33
C ALA A 22 -26.74 -19.64 0.18
N LEU A 23 -26.67 -20.80 0.84
CA LEU A 23 -25.42 -21.36 1.36
C LEU A 23 -24.38 -21.66 0.27
N THR A 24 -24.81 -22.10 -0.89
CA THR A 24 -23.88 -22.43 -1.99
C THR A 24 -23.47 -21.20 -2.78
N MET A 25 -24.40 -20.26 -3.03
CA MET A 25 -24.05 -18.97 -3.60
C MET A 25 -23.10 -18.19 -2.68
N LEU A 26 -23.17 -18.42 -1.35
CA LEU A 26 -22.31 -17.73 -0.38
C LEU A 26 -20.82 -17.96 -0.68
N GLY A 27 -20.42 -19.18 -1.05
CA GLY A 27 -19.03 -19.46 -1.45
C GLY A 27 -18.58 -18.68 -2.69
N LEU A 28 -19.45 -18.57 -3.71
CA LEU A 28 -19.18 -17.76 -4.89
C LEU A 28 -19.18 -16.26 -4.57
N ILE A 29 -20.14 -15.81 -3.78
CA ILE A 29 -20.24 -14.41 -3.34
C ILE A 29 -18.99 -13.99 -2.58
N ILE A 30 -18.57 -14.78 -1.59
CA ILE A 30 -17.36 -14.50 -0.78
C ILE A 30 -16.10 -14.52 -1.68
N GLY A 31 -15.98 -15.53 -2.56
CA GLY A 31 -14.84 -15.65 -3.46
C GLY A 31 -14.69 -14.43 -4.38
N VAL A 32 -15.77 -14.05 -5.06
CA VAL A 32 -15.78 -12.88 -5.96
C VAL A 32 -15.59 -11.58 -5.19
N ALA A 33 -16.28 -11.40 -4.05
CA ALA A 33 -16.13 -10.21 -3.22
C ALA A 33 -14.70 -10.04 -2.69
N ALA A 34 -14.06 -11.14 -2.27
CA ALA A 34 -12.68 -11.11 -1.82
C ALA A 34 -11.71 -10.68 -2.93
N VAL A 35 -11.88 -11.21 -4.17
CA VAL A 35 -11.06 -10.78 -5.31
C VAL A 35 -11.19 -9.30 -5.57
N VAL A 36 -12.43 -8.80 -5.67
CA VAL A 36 -12.71 -7.38 -5.95
C VAL A 36 -12.17 -6.49 -4.85
N LEU A 37 -12.41 -6.84 -3.58
CA LEU A 37 -11.96 -6.07 -2.43
C LEU A 37 -10.42 -6.01 -2.34
N LEU A 38 -9.76 -7.18 -2.37
CA LEU A 38 -8.30 -7.25 -2.22
C LEU A 38 -7.58 -6.59 -3.40
N SER A 39 -8.11 -6.73 -4.62
CA SER A 39 -7.58 -6.02 -5.79
C SER A 39 -7.76 -4.51 -5.65
N ALA A 40 -8.91 -4.04 -5.16
CA ALA A 40 -9.16 -2.62 -4.92
C ALA A 40 -8.23 -2.05 -3.84
N CYS A 41 -7.96 -2.81 -2.76
CA CYS A 41 -7.01 -2.43 -1.74
C CYS A 41 -5.58 -2.39 -2.28
N GLY A 42 -5.16 -3.39 -3.07
CA GLY A 42 -3.84 -3.44 -3.69
C GLY A 42 -3.57 -2.26 -4.64
N GLU A 43 -4.54 -1.93 -5.50
CA GLU A 43 -4.48 -0.76 -6.38
C GLU A 43 -4.46 0.55 -5.58
N GLY A 44 -5.25 0.64 -4.51
CA GLY A 44 -5.28 1.79 -3.61
C GLY A 44 -3.93 2.04 -2.93
N VAL A 45 -3.28 0.97 -2.42
CA VAL A 45 -1.92 1.06 -1.86
C VAL A 45 -0.93 1.52 -2.91
N LYS A 46 -0.94 0.90 -4.09
CA LYS A 46 -0.04 1.26 -5.18
C LYS A 46 -0.18 2.72 -5.55
N ASN A 47 -1.40 3.20 -5.81
CA ASN A 47 -1.64 4.60 -6.19
C ASN A 47 -1.23 5.58 -5.08
N SER A 48 -1.47 5.24 -3.81
CA SER A 48 -1.06 6.07 -2.67
C SER A 48 0.46 6.17 -2.55
N VAL A 49 1.16 5.08 -2.86
CA VAL A 49 2.63 5.02 -2.86
C VAL A 49 3.16 5.78 -4.07
N ASP A 50 2.67 5.52 -5.28
CA ASP A 50 3.12 6.17 -6.51
C ASP A 50 2.96 7.70 -6.43
N ALA A 51 1.83 8.20 -5.93
CA ALA A 51 1.58 9.63 -5.77
C ALA A 51 2.55 10.33 -4.79
N ARG A 52 2.94 9.64 -3.70
CA ARG A 52 3.92 10.18 -2.73
C ARG A 52 5.35 10.17 -3.26
N ILE A 53 5.64 9.30 -4.21
CA ILE A 53 6.96 9.06 -4.73
C ILE A 53 7.30 9.95 -5.91
N GLU A 54 6.34 10.21 -6.77
CA GLU A 54 6.55 11.03 -7.97
C GLU A 54 7.27 12.35 -7.64
N THR A 55 6.99 12.91 -6.46
CA THR A 55 7.56 14.18 -5.98
C THR A 55 9.00 14.08 -5.45
N ILE A 56 9.44 12.89 -5.04
CA ILE A 56 10.79 12.66 -4.46
C ILE A 56 11.54 11.52 -5.18
N ALA A 57 11.06 11.15 -6.38
CA ALA A 57 11.64 10.05 -7.17
C ALA A 57 13.10 10.32 -7.59
N ASN A 58 13.50 11.59 -7.66
CA ASN A 58 14.85 12.02 -8.03
C ASN A 58 15.83 11.98 -6.86
N ASN A 59 15.34 11.73 -5.63
CA ASN A 59 16.17 11.78 -4.44
C ASN A 59 16.97 10.48 -4.25
N ILE A 60 18.23 10.68 -3.97
CA ILE A 60 19.22 9.65 -3.66
C ILE A 60 19.69 9.90 -2.22
N THR A 61 19.58 8.92 -1.37
CA THR A 61 20.00 9.00 0.03
C THR A 61 21.33 8.27 0.21
N ILE A 62 22.29 8.94 0.81
CA ILE A 62 23.60 8.41 1.16
C ILE A 62 23.66 8.33 2.68
N VAL A 63 23.92 7.15 3.21
CA VAL A 63 24.03 6.89 4.66
C VAL A 63 25.31 6.14 4.98
N PRO A 64 25.93 6.37 6.15
CA PRO A 64 27.04 5.56 6.61
C PRO A 64 26.61 4.10 6.77
N GLN A 65 27.46 3.17 6.40
CA GLN A 65 27.26 1.74 6.56
C GLN A 65 28.53 1.08 7.06
N ALA A 66 28.41 0.18 8.04
CA ALA A 66 29.54 -0.64 8.43
C ALA A 66 29.93 -1.61 7.28
N SER A 67 31.22 -1.85 7.10
CA SER A 67 31.73 -2.82 6.15
C SER A 67 31.11 -4.19 6.37
N ASN A 68 30.80 -4.89 5.28
CA ASN A 68 30.22 -6.25 5.33
C ASN A 68 31.24 -7.33 5.70
N LEU A 69 32.50 -6.97 5.92
CA LEU A 69 33.58 -7.90 6.30
C LEU A 69 33.63 -8.06 7.81
N PRO A 70 33.82 -9.31 8.35
CA PRO A 70 33.92 -9.55 9.80
C PRO A 70 35.00 -8.74 10.51
N ASP A 71 36.11 -8.41 9.81
CA ASP A 71 37.24 -7.60 10.29
C ASP A 71 37.37 -6.29 9.50
N GLY A 72 36.27 -5.80 8.90
CA GLY A 72 36.29 -4.56 8.14
C GLY A 72 36.43 -3.32 9.03
N PRO A 73 36.94 -2.20 8.51
CA PRO A 73 36.99 -0.97 9.25
C PRO A 73 35.60 -0.54 9.69
N PRO A 74 35.48 0.14 10.86
CA PRO A 74 34.20 0.74 11.26
C PRO A 74 33.75 1.74 10.18
N ALA A 75 32.43 1.94 10.04
CA ALA A 75 31.90 2.95 9.15
C ALA A 75 32.52 4.31 9.46
N GLN A 76 33.10 4.95 8.47
CA GLN A 76 33.50 6.34 8.61
C GLN A 76 32.26 7.23 8.50
N PRO A 77 32.11 8.24 9.34
CA PRO A 77 31.00 9.17 9.21
C PRO A 77 31.12 9.99 7.93
N LEU A 78 30.00 10.24 7.29
CA LEU A 78 29.96 11.22 6.22
C LEU A 78 30.26 12.61 6.80
N THR A 79 30.83 13.50 6.00
CA THR A 79 31.26 14.84 6.45
C THR A 79 30.71 15.96 5.57
N ASP A 80 30.78 17.20 6.06
CA ASP A 80 30.45 18.39 5.25
C ASP A 80 31.31 18.49 4.00
N ALA A 81 32.55 18.03 4.08
CA ALA A 81 33.46 18.02 2.92
C ALA A 81 32.98 17.03 1.85
N ASP A 82 32.32 15.94 2.24
CA ASP A 82 31.71 15.00 1.30
C ASP A 82 30.48 15.62 0.65
N ALA A 83 29.63 16.30 1.43
CA ALA A 83 28.48 17.03 0.89
C ALA A 83 28.92 18.15 -0.09
N ALA A 84 29.98 18.90 0.25
CA ALA A 84 30.53 19.94 -0.61
C ALA A 84 31.15 19.38 -1.91
N ALA A 85 31.78 18.20 -1.85
CA ALA A 85 32.30 17.54 -3.04
C ALA A 85 31.18 17.09 -3.98
N LEU A 86 30.10 16.57 -3.44
CA LEU A 86 28.92 16.16 -4.20
C LEU A 86 28.20 17.35 -4.84
N GLN A 87 28.21 18.53 -4.21
CA GLN A 87 27.55 19.74 -4.73
C GLN A 87 28.17 20.25 -6.04
N ASN A 88 29.42 19.89 -6.32
CA ASN A 88 30.12 20.28 -7.55
C ASN A 88 29.97 19.25 -8.68
N ALA A 89 29.24 18.19 -8.48
CA ALA A 89 29.04 17.09 -9.45
C ALA A 89 28.04 17.47 -10.54
N PRO A 90 28.29 17.22 -11.83
CA PRO A 90 27.44 17.65 -12.94
C PRO A 90 26.09 16.92 -12.99
N ASP A 91 26.01 15.68 -12.51
CA ASP A 91 24.76 14.90 -12.50
C ASP A 91 23.93 15.11 -11.21
N ILE A 92 24.36 16.03 -10.32
CA ILE A 92 23.70 16.33 -9.06
C ILE A 92 23.15 17.76 -9.08
N ALA A 93 21.85 17.92 -8.90
CA ALA A 93 21.18 19.23 -8.90
C ALA A 93 21.26 19.91 -7.54
N THR A 94 20.97 19.18 -6.45
CA THR A 94 21.00 19.71 -5.09
C THR A 94 21.60 18.71 -4.11
N VAL A 95 22.21 19.22 -3.04
CA VAL A 95 22.78 18.43 -1.95
C VAL A 95 22.24 18.94 -0.63
N THR A 96 21.63 18.06 0.13
CA THR A 96 21.03 18.36 1.42
C THR A 96 21.68 17.52 2.51
N PRO A 97 22.62 18.08 3.29
CA PRO A 97 23.22 17.40 4.43
C PRO A 97 22.21 17.32 5.58
N ALA A 98 22.24 16.22 6.32
CA ALA A 98 21.46 16.07 7.52
C ALA A 98 22.24 15.36 8.63
N ALA A 99 22.14 15.91 9.82
CA ALA A 99 22.62 15.30 11.05
C ALA A 99 21.45 15.10 12.01
N THR A 100 21.32 13.91 12.58
CA THR A 100 20.21 13.53 13.44
C THR A 100 20.69 13.17 14.84
N SER A 101 19.93 13.58 15.84
CA SER A 101 20.13 13.21 17.23
C SER A 101 18.78 13.04 17.92
N THR A 102 18.81 12.53 19.15
CA THR A 102 17.61 12.46 19.99
C THR A 102 17.79 13.41 21.16
N ALA A 103 16.78 14.24 21.41
CA ALA A 103 16.77 15.15 22.54
C ALA A 103 15.39 15.29 23.16
N SER A 104 15.35 15.83 24.40
CA SER A 104 14.11 16.27 25.01
C SER A 104 13.69 17.61 24.43
N ILE A 105 12.38 17.76 24.24
CA ILE A 105 11.75 19.04 23.89
C ILE A 105 10.74 19.36 24.97
N ASP A 106 10.87 20.52 25.53
CA ASP A 106 9.96 20.98 26.58
C ASP A 106 9.45 22.41 26.31
N ASN A 107 8.25 22.68 26.77
CA ASN A 107 7.73 24.01 26.97
C ASN A 107 7.48 24.24 28.46
N ASP A 108 6.97 25.40 28.86
CA ASP A 108 6.77 25.74 30.27
C ASP A 108 5.86 24.75 31.04
N THR A 109 5.12 23.90 30.36
CA THR A 109 4.11 23.01 30.96
C THR A 109 4.29 21.53 30.68
N THR A 110 4.94 21.16 29.59
CA THR A 110 5.01 19.76 29.11
C THR A 110 6.40 19.43 28.59
N THR A 111 6.91 18.24 28.93
CA THR A 111 8.20 17.73 28.47
C THR A 111 7.99 16.47 27.63
N LEU A 112 8.54 16.46 26.43
CA LEU A 112 8.72 15.30 25.56
C LEU A 112 10.15 14.77 25.75
N LEU A 113 10.30 13.59 26.34
CA LEU A 113 11.61 13.07 26.72
C LEU A 113 12.47 12.57 25.56
N SER A 114 11.86 12.24 24.41
CA SER A 114 12.58 11.66 23.27
C SER A 114 11.92 12.06 21.96
N SER A 115 12.50 13.02 21.29
CA SER A 115 12.14 13.43 19.92
C SER A 115 13.37 13.42 19.04
N THR A 116 13.20 13.12 17.77
CA THR A 116 14.29 13.18 16.81
C THR A 116 14.55 14.62 16.38
N ILE A 117 15.76 15.09 16.60
CA ILE A 117 16.20 16.40 16.12
C ILE A 117 16.93 16.21 14.81
N ILE A 118 16.54 16.97 13.80
CA ILE A 118 17.16 16.96 12.48
C ILE A 118 17.77 18.35 12.23
N GLY A 119 19.09 18.40 12.20
CA GLY A 119 19.85 19.55 11.72
C GLY A 119 20.07 19.43 10.21
N THR A 120 19.65 20.41 9.43
CA THR A 120 19.72 20.33 7.96
C THR A 120 19.82 21.70 7.30
N SER A 121 19.87 21.74 5.95
CA SER A 121 19.91 22.98 5.18
C SER A 121 18.50 23.56 4.94
N ASP A 122 18.46 24.83 4.53
CA ASP A 122 17.26 25.59 4.20
C ASP A 122 16.42 25.01 3.03
N ILE A 123 17.05 24.31 2.12
CA ILE A 123 16.39 23.65 0.98
C ILE A 123 15.77 22.29 1.32
N TRP A 124 16.01 21.75 2.53
CA TRP A 124 15.58 20.40 2.92
C TRP A 124 14.08 20.16 2.76
N ALA A 125 13.26 21.12 3.15
CA ALA A 125 11.81 21.01 3.04
C ALA A 125 11.37 20.90 1.58
N GLN A 126 11.99 21.66 0.69
CA GLN A 126 11.71 21.63 -0.75
C GLN A 126 12.18 20.29 -1.36
N THR A 127 13.42 19.88 -1.11
CA THR A 127 13.98 18.61 -1.62
C THR A 127 13.18 17.40 -1.16
N ASN A 128 12.61 17.45 0.05
CA ASN A 128 11.80 16.35 0.60
C ASN A 128 10.28 16.56 0.43
N ASN A 129 9.87 17.56 -0.36
CA ASN A 129 8.46 17.92 -0.62
C ASN A 129 7.63 17.96 0.67
N ARG A 130 8.05 18.82 1.63
CA ARG A 130 7.41 18.95 2.93
C ARG A 130 6.47 20.15 2.96
N ASP A 131 5.18 19.87 3.21
CA ASP A 131 4.15 20.89 3.42
C ASP A 131 4.04 21.25 4.91
N PHE A 132 3.43 22.42 5.17
CA PHE A 132 3.26 22.96 6.51
C PHE A 132 1.77 23.13 6.82
N GLN A 133 1.38 22.76 8.04
CA GLN A 133 0.04 23.04 8.56
C GLN A 133 -0.07 24.47 9.08
N ALA A 134 1.05 25.00 9.59
CA ALA A 134 1.13 26.39 10.06
C ALA A 134 2.57 26.89 9.93
N GLY A 135 2.74 28.19 9.63
CA GLY A 135 4.05 28.81 9.50
C GLY A 135 4.80 28.42 8.21
N SER A 136 6.13 28.43 8.27
CA SER A 136 7.03 28.14 7.15
C SER A 136 8.33 27.48 7.62
N PHE A 137 9.14 27.02 6.66
CA PHE A 137 10.49 26.56 6.94
C PHE A 137 11.43 27.74 7.13
N PHE A 138 12.62 27.49 7.71
CA PHE A 138 13.66 28.51 7.83
C PHE A 138 14.29 28.81 6.47
N ASP A 139 14.71 30.04 6.30
CA ASP A 139 15.34 30.53 5.07
C ASP A 139 16.88 30.51 5.14
N ALA A 140 17.52 30.86 4.02
CA ALA A 140 18.97 30.92 3.92
C ALA A 140 19.61 31.95 4.88
N ALA A 141 18.91 33.03 5.22
CA ALA A 141 19.40 34.03 6.16
C ALA A 141 19.39 33.49 7.60
N GLN A 142 18.33 32.78 7.97
CA GLN A 142 18.23 32.10 9.26
C GLN A 142 19.23 30.92 9.37
N TYR A 143 19.48 30.21 8.25
CA TYR A 143 20.49 29.16 8.19
C TYR A 143 21.90 29.73 8.41
N SER A 144 22.26 30.81 7.71
CA SER A 144 23.60 31.41 7.77
C SER A 144 23.88 32.18 9.06
N SER A 145 22.85 32.66 9.74
CA SER A 145 22.98 33.41 11.01
C SER A 145 22.93 32.54 12.26
N ASP A 146 22.96 31.21 12.14
CA ASP A 146 22.77 30.26 13.26
C ASP A 146 21.49 30.57 14.08
N ALA A 147 20.41 30.95 13.40
CA ALA A 147 19.19 31.35 14.06
C ALA A 147 18.61 30.20 14.90
N ARG A 148 18.20 30.51 16.15
CA ARG A 148 17.57 29.54 17.05
C ARG A 148 16.09 29.40 16.72
N VAL A 149 15.82 28.86 15.54
CA VAL A 149 14.47 28.56 15.05
C VAL A 149 14.28 27.07 14.87
N VAL A 150 13.04 26.61 15.04
CA VAL A 150 12.69 25.21 14.91
C VAL A 150 11.34 25.04 14.23
N VAL A 151 11.25 24.02 13.39
CA VAL A 151 10.01 23.57 12.76
C VAL A 151 9.64 22.22 13.41
N LEU A 152 8.44 22.13 13.96
CA LEU A 152 7.99 20.94 14.70
C LEU A 152 7.22 20.00 13.79
N GLY A 153 7.40 18.69 14.03
CA GLY A 153 6.48 17.69 13.52
C GLY A 153 5.13 17.74 14.24
N PRO A 154 4.04 17.28 13.61
CA PRO A 154 2.69 17.44 14.16
C PRO A 154 2.49 16.73 15.51
N THR A 155 3.16 15.59 15.75
CA THR A 155 3.08 14.89 17.06
C THR A 155 3.72 15.73 18.16
N VAL A 156 4.89 16.33 17.90
CA VAL A 156 5.58 17.21 18.86
C VAL A 156 4.71 18.44 19.13
N ALA A 157 4.22 19.08 18.07
CA ALA A 157 3.37 20.27 18.19
C ALA A 157 2.07 19.98 18.95
N THR A 158 1.41 18.85 18.65
CA THR A 158 0.18 18.44 19.35
C THR A 158 0.42 18.19 20.84
N THR A 159 1.51 17.54 21.17
CA THR A 159 1.84 17.22 22.57
C THR A 159 2.17 18.46 23.38
N LEU A 160 2.89 19.43 22.80
CA LEU A 160 3.32 20.63 23.49
C LEU A 160 2.26 21.73 23.52
N PHE A 161 1.50 21.90 22.44
CA PHE A 161 0.58 23.03 22.23
C PHE A 161 -0.87 22.63 21.95
N GLY A 162 -1.17 21.33 21.91
CA GLY A 162 -2.50 20.83 21.53
C GLY A 162 -2.72 20.89 20.01
N HIS A 163 -3.99 20.80 19.59
CA HIS A 163 -4.36 20.72 18.17
C HIS A 163 -4.43 22.10 17.45
N ASN A 164 -4.11 23.18 18.15
CA ASN A 164 -4.06 24.52 17.54
C ASN A 164 -2.63 24.85 17.09
N PHE A 165 -2.25 24.39 15.92
CA PHE A 165 -0.89 24.57 15.41
C PHE A 165 -0.51 26.03 15.15
N SER A 166 -1.47 26.90 14.85
CA SER A 166 -1.19 28.34 14.71
C SER A 166 -0.79 28.97 16.05
N ALA A 167 -1.26 28.42 17.17
CA ALA A 167 -0.87 28.91 18.50
C ALA A 167 0.58 28.53 18.86
N ALA A 168 1.16 27.52 18.21
CA ALA A 168 2.56 27.15 18.44
C ALA A 168 3.54 28.18 17.85
N LEU A 169 3.13 28.90 16.81
CA LEU A 169 4.00 29.82 16.10
C LEU A 169 4.43 31.01 16.99
N GLY A 170 5.72 31.31 16.96
CA GLY A 170 6.32 32.38 17.75
C GLY A 170 6.60 32.04 19.21
N HIS A 171 6.07 30.91 19.72
CA HIS A 171 6.36 30.46 21.09
C HIS A 171 7.77 29.88 21.21
N GLY A 172 8.33 29.97 22.41
CA GLY A 172 9.60 29.36 22.77
C GLY A 172 9.43 27.90 23.17
N VAL A 173 10.35 27.06 22.75
CA VAL A 173 10.54 25.70 23.24
C VAL A 173 11.98 25.51 23.67
N TRP A 174 12.21 24.65 24.63
CA TRP A 174 13.55 24.31 25.08
C TRP A 174 13.91 22.95 24.47
N ILE A 175 15.03 22.90 23.76
CA ILE A 175 15.56 21.65 23.22
C ILE A 175 16.93 21.45 23.84
N ASN A 176 17.10 20.37 24.62
CA ASN A 176 18.32 20.12 25.36
C ASN A 176 18.80 21.34 26.18
N HIS A 177 17.86 21.99 26.89
CA HIS A 177 18.07 23.21 27.72
C HIS A 177 18.44 24.48 26.95
N ALA A 178 18.42 24.48 25.64
CA ALA A 178 18.62 25.68 24.81
C ALA A 178 17.26 26.19 24.28
N PRO A 179 17.00 27.50 24.32
CA PRO A 179 15.73 28.07 23.84
C PRO A 179 15.72 28.21 22.33
N PHE A 180 14.61 27.80 21.71
CA PHE A 180 14.32 27.91 20.27
C PHE A 180 12.95 28.52 20.05
N GLN A 181 12.78 29.27 18.96
CA GLN A 181 11.50 29.80 18.54
C GLN A 181 10.85 28.90 17.51
N VAL A 182 9.59 28.52 17.72
CA VAL A 182 8.81 27.74 16.75
C VAL A 182 8.36 28.66 15.61
N ILE A 183 8.78 28.35 14.38
CA ILE A 183 8.43 29.11 13.17
C ILE A 183 7.49 28.37 12.23
N GLY A 184 7.35 27.04 12.39
CA GLY A 184 6.47 26.24 11.56
C GLY A 184 6.09 24.92 12.22
N VAL A 185 4.98 24.36 11.74
CA VAL A 185 4.54 22.99 12.06
C VAL A 185 4.32 22.25 10.74
N MET A 186 5.01 21.13 10.56
CA MET A 186 4.91 20.30 9.36
C MET A 186 3.57 19.57 9.27
N GLN A 187 3.17 19.22 8.07
CA GLN A 187 2.08 18.27 7.84
C GLN A 187 2.50 16.86 8.25
N SER A 188 1.54 15.99 8.57
CA SER A 188 1.83 14.59 8.91
C SER A 188 2.35 13.81 7.72
N TYR A 189 3.47 13.11 7.93
CA TYR A 189 4.10 12.21 6.96
C TYR A 189 4.36 10.81 7.53
N GLY A 190 3.76 10.50 8.68
CA GLY A 190 3.87 9.22 9.38
C GLY A 190 4.71 9.29 10.65
N GLN A 191 4.49 8.34 11.56
CA GLN A 191 4.97 8.38 12.95
C GLN A 191 6.45 8.73 13.13
N GLN A 192 7.34 8.26 12.23
CA GLN A 192 8.78 8.50 12.36
C GLN A 192 9.15 9.97 12.12
N LEU A 193 8.43 10.67 11.23
CA LEU A 193 8.68 12.07 10.89
C LEU A 193 7.79 13.01 11.70
N ASP A 194 6.68 12.53 12.22
CA ASP A 194 5.75 13.32 13.00
C ASP A 194 6.29 13.63 14.41
N ASN A 195 7.18 12.77 14.95
CA ASN A 195 7.89 13.01 16.21
C ASN A 195 9.29 13.59 15.99
N THR A 196 9.39 14.63 15.18
CA THR A 196 10.67 15.29 14.87
C THR A 196 10.62 16.79 15.14
N ALA A 197 11.81 17.38 15.31
CA ALA A 197 12.02 18.81 15.25
C ALA A 197 13.17 19.10 14.30
N VAL A 198 12.95 20.00 13.35
CA VAL A 198 13.92 20.34 12.30
C VAL A 198 14.44 21.75 12.50
N MET A 199 15.75 21.91 12.43
CA MET A 199 16.41 23.20 12.67
C MET A 199 17.63 23.35 11.74
N PRO A 200 18.20 24.57 11.60
CA PRO A 200 19.46 24.75 10.86
C PRO A 200 20.58 23.85 11.38
N LEU A 201 21.34 23.20 10.48
CA LEU A 201 22.40 22.28 10.83
C LEU A 201 23.47 22.95 11.70
N THR A 202 23.83 24.16 11.38
CA THR A 202 24.80 24.97 12.14
C THR A 202 24.33 25.21 13.57
N THR A 203 23.05 25.53 13.73
CA THR A 203 22.41 25.71 15.04
C THR A 203 22.32 24.40 15.82
N ALA A 204 21.93 23.31 15.15
CA ALA A 204 21.88 21.97 15.76
C ALA A 204 23.24 21.55 16.34
N ARG A 205 24.29 21.73 15.60
CA ARG A 205 25.67 21.43 16.04
C ARG A 205 26.10 22.25 17.24
N ARG A 206 25.69 23.50 17.28
CA ARG A 206 26.09 24.43 18.35
C ARG A 206 25.38 24.19 19.67
N TYR A 207 24.11 23.76 19.64
CA TYR A 207 23.27 23.70 20.83
C TYR A 207 22.82 22.28 21.20
N ILE A 208 22.82 21.35 20.25
CA ILE A 208 22.38 19.97 20.50
C ILE A 208 23.61 19.06 20.57
N VAL A 209 24.13 18.88 21.78
CA VAL A 209 25.24 17.96 22.03
C VAL A 209 24.71 16.53 22.15
N GLY A 210 25.09 15.63 21.26
CA GLY A 210 24.69 14.21 21.30
C GLY A 210 25.42 13.38 20.26
N PRO A 211 25.33 12.04 20.31
CA PRO A 211 25.88 11.18 19.28
C PRO A 211 25.30 11.52 17.90
N GLY A 212 26.13 11.84 16.94
CA GLY A 212 25.75 12.16 15.57
C GLY A 212 25.53 13.65 15.26
N ILE A 213 25.42 14.52 16.28
CA ILE A 213 25.46 15.97 16.10
C ILE A 213 26.45 16.55 17.10
N GLY A 214 27.45 17.30 16.66
CA GLY A 214 28.30 18.10 17.55
C GLY A 214 29.73 17.60 17.73
N VAL A 215 30.10 16.41 17.28
CA VAL A 215 31.50 15.96 17.26
C VAL A 215 31.99 16.05 15.81
N GLY A 216 32.74 17.10 15.52
CA GLY A 216 33.27 17.31 14.18
C GLY A 216 32.15 17.60 13.16
N HIS A 217 32.49 17.68 11.90
CA HIS A 217 31.55 17.95 10.81
C HIS A 217 30.83 16.69 10.30
N GLU A 218 30.41 15.80 11.22
CA GLU A 218 29.77 14.52 10.90
C GLU A 218 28.31 14.68 10.46
N LEU A 219 27.92 13.84 9.51
CA LEU A 219 26.58 13.75 8.95
C LEU A 219 26.06 12.31 9.06
N ASN A 220 24.82 12.17 9.41
CA ASN A 220 24.16 10.85 9.41
C ASN A 220 23.58 10.51 8.04
N GLN A 221 23.33 11.54 7.23
CA GLN A 221 22.75 11.38 5.91
C GLN A 221 23.12 12.54 5.01
N ILE A 222 23.34 12.25 3.74
CA ILE A 222 23.38 13.24 2.66
C ILE A 222 22.29 12.84 1.67
N THR A 223 21.36 13.75 1.38
CA THR A 223 20.39 13.55 0.30
C THR A 223 20.85 14.36 -0.89
N VAL A 224 21.00 13.72 -2.04
CA VAL A 224 21.29 14.37 -3.31
C VAL A 224 20.11 14.20 -4.25
N GLU A 225 19.84 15.21 -5.07
CA GLU A 225 18.76 15.19 -6.04
C GLU A 225 19.33 15.17 -7.45
N ALA A 226 18.90 14.20 -8.27
CA ALA A 226 19.24 14.17 -9.69
C ALA A 226 18.35 15.19 -10.46
N PRO A 227 18.86 15.84 -11.52
CA PRO A 227 18.08 16.81 -12.31
C PRO A 227 16.79 16.21 -12.91
N GLN A 228 16.80 14.91 -13.22
CA GLN A 228 15.67 14.16 -13.75
C GLN A 228 15.68 12.73 -13.22
N GLN A 229 14.49 12.11 -13.13
CA GLN A 229 14.35 10.71 -12.69
C GLN A 229 15.15 9.73 -13.55
N THR A 230 15.26 9.98 -14.85
CA THR A 230 16.05 9.17 -15.79
C THR A 230 17.55 9.23 -15.54
N GLN A 231 18.02 10.28 -14.85
CA GLN A 231 19.43 10.50 -14.53
C GLN A 231 19.82 9.98 -13.13
N VAL A 232 18.87 9.49 -12.34
CA VAL A 232 19.14 8.92 -11.01
C VAL A 232 20.25 7.86 -11.04
N PRO A 233 20.30 6.91 -11.99
CA PRO A 233 21.40 5.95 -12.04
C PRO A 233 22.77 6.60 -12.31
N ALA A 234 22.84 7.64 -13.14
CA ALA A 234 24.07 8.38 -13.40
C ALA A 234 24.53 9.13 -12.16
N ALA A 235 23.63 9.88 -11.51
CA ALA A 235 23.90 10.58 -10.26
C ALA A 235 24.35 9.64 -9.12
N MET A 236 23.74 8.44 -9.02
CA MET A 236 24.17 7.42 -8.05
C MET A 236 25.59 6.94 -8.30
N ASN A 237 25.93 6.67 -9.56
CA ASN A 237 27.29 6.23 -9.94
C ASN A 237 28.31 7.34 -9.70
N GLU A 238 27.98 8.57 -10.04
CA GLU A 238 28.82 9.72 -9.79
C GLU A 238 29.05 9.97 -8.31
N ALA A 239 27.99 10.01 -7.51
CA ALA A 239 28.08 10.14 -6.06
C ALA A 239 28.93 9.02 -5.44
N THR A 240 28.75 7.78 -5.92
CA THR A 240 29.55 6.64 -5.48
C THR A 240 31.02 6.83 -5.81
N SER A 241 31.36 7.25 -7.02
CA SER A 241 32.76 7.42 -7.45
C SER A 241 33.46 8.54 -6.69
N ILE A 242 32.75 9.65 -6.41
CA ILE A 242 33.29 10.77 -5.63
C ILE A 242 33.57 10.31 -4.20
N LEU A 243 32.66 9.61 -3.56
CA LEU A 243 32.83 9.14 -2.20
C LEU A 243 33.85 8.01 -2.09
N ASP A 244 33.89 7.06 -3.03
CA ASP A 244 34.93 6.02 -3.09
C ASP A 244 36.34 6.65 -3.16
N ALA A 245 36.52 7.69 -3.97
CA ALA A 245 37.79 8.42 -4.06
C ALA A 245 38.17 9.16 -2.77
N ARG A 246 37.18 9.80 -2.12
CA ARG A 246 37.38 10.57 -0.87
C ARG A 246 37.65 9.68 0.34
N HIS A 247 36.96 8.56 0.44
CA HIS A 247 37.12 7.57 1.50
C HIS A 247 38.23 6.55 1.21
N HIS A 248 38.96 6.72 0.09
CA HIS A 248 40.04 5.83 -0.36
C HIS A 248 39.62 4.37 -0.50
N ILE A 249 38.39 4.14 -0.96
CA ILE A 249 37.83 2.82 -1.14
C ILE A 249 38.17 2.29 -2.52
N THR A 250 38.98 1.22 -2.56
CA THR A 250 39.35 0.53 -3.81
C THR A 250 38.63 -0.81 -3.97
N ASP A 251 38.14 -1.38 -2.87
CA ASP A 251 37.42 -2.64 -2.82
C ASP A 251 35.98 -2.39 -2.47
N PRO A 252 35.01 -2.76 -3.33
CA PRO A 252 33.57 -2.59 -3.06
C PRO A 252 33.08 -3.27 -1.76
N ALA A 253 33.76 -4.32 -1.30
CA ALA A 253 33.43 -5.02 -0.06
C ALA A 253 33.78 -4.19 1.20
N ARG A 254 34.62 -3.16 1.05
CA ARG A 254 35.06 -2.26 2.12
C ARG A 254 34.28 -0.95 2.16
N LYS A 255 33.20 -0.83 1.41
CA LYS A 255 32.38 0.38 1.43
C LYS A 255 31.83 0.66 2.82
N ASP A 256 32.04 1.89 3.27
CA ASP A 256 31.59 2.42 4.57
C ASP A 256 30.37 3.33 4.43
N PHE A 257 29.83 3.46 3.23
CA PHE A 257 28.59 4.17 2.92
C PHE A 257 27.71 3.38 1.96
N GLN A 258 26.43 3.67 1.95
CA GLN A 258 25.46 3.13 1.03
C GLN A 258 24.71 4.24 0.28
N VAL A 259 24.70 4.16 -1.05
CA VAL A 259 23.94 5.04 -1.92
C VAL A 259 22.64 4.35 -2.31
N GLN A 260 21.52 4.91 -1.93
CA GLN A 260 20.20 4.33 -2.17
C GLN A 260 19.31 5.34 -2.87
N SER A 261 18.73 4.96 -4.00
CA SER A 261 17.61 5.73 -4.55
C SER A 261 16.29 5.30 -3.91
N LEU A 262 15.34 6.21 -3.86
CA LEU A 262 13.99 5.87 -3.44
C LEU A 262 13.39 4.79 -4.36
N GLY A 263 13.70 4.83 -5.66
CA GLY A 263 13.31 3.80 -6.62
C GLY A 263 13.75 2.39 -6.22
N HIS A 264 14.93 2.23 -5.62
CA HIS A 264 15.40 0.93 -5.15
C HIS A 264 14.61 0.42 -3.93
N ARG A 265 14.30 1.31 -2.98
CA ARG A 265 13.42 0.99 -1.83
C ARG A 265 12.02 0.61 -2.28
N LEU A 266 11.54 1.25 -3.34
CA LEU A 266 10.25 0.95 -3.96
C LEU A 266 10.21 -0.36 -4.70
N ALA A 267 11.29 -0.73 -5.40
CA ALA A 267 11.38 -2.04 -6.04
C ALA A 267 11.17 -3.16 -5.00
N THR A 268 11.78 -3.02 -3.82
CA THR A 268 11.58 -3.96 -2.70
C THR A 268 10.13 -3.94 -2.19
N PHE A 269 9.54 -2.76 -2.01
CA PHE A 269 8.15 -2.62 -1.61
C PHE A 269 7.19 -3.20 -2.66
N ASN A 270 7.42 -2.91 -3.94
CA ASN A 270 6.65 -3.45 -5.05
C ASN A 270 6.77 -4.98 -5.16
N GLN A 271 7.91 -5.58 -4.79
CA GLN A 271 8.04 -7.04 -4.67
C GLN A 271 7.12 -7.59 -3.57
N ILE A 272 7.07 -6.95 -2.40
CA ILE A 272 6.16 -7.36 -1.30
C ILE A 272 4.70 -7.23 -1.74
N VAL A 273 4.33 -6.10 -2.34
CA VAL A 273 2.97 -5.89 -2.88
C VAL A 273 2.68 -6.90 -3.99
N GLY A 274 3.66 -7.20 -4.85
CA GLY A 274 3.55 -8.23 -5.88
C GLY A 274 3.25 -9.63 -5.33
N ILE A 275 3.90 -10.01 -4.23
CA ILE A 275 3.60 -11.27 -3.54
C ILE A 275 2.15 -11.26 -3.04
N LEU A 276 1.68 -10.19 -2.41
CA LEU A 276 0.29 -10.08 -1.96
C LEU A 276 -0.71 -10.16 -3.12
N VAL A 277 -0.38 -9.54 -4.26
CA VAL A 277 -1.20 -9.60 -5.48
C VAL A 277 -1.28 -11.02 -6.03
N VAL A 278 -0.23 -11.85 -5.92
CA VAL A 278 -0.25 -13.28 -6.31
C VAL A 278 -1.02 -14.14 -5.31
N PHE A 279 -0.94 -13.85 -4.03
CA PHE A 279 -1.72 -14.58 -3.00
C PHE A 279 -3.23 -14.38 -3.14
N THR A 280 -3.67 -13.21 -3.57
CA THR A 280 -5.09 -12.89 -3.74
C THR A 280 -5.83 -13.85 -4.69
N PRO A 281 -5.34 -14.12 -5.91
CA PRO A 281 -5.94 -15.12 -6.79
C PRO A 281 -5.92 -16.53 -6.22
N ALA A 282 -4.91 -16.90 -5.43
CA ALA A 282 -4.83 -18.23 -4.83
C ALA A 282 -5.94 -18.45 -3.77
N VAL A 283 -6.14 -17.50 -2.87
CA VAL A 283 -7.22 -17.53 -1.88
C VAL A 283 -8.60 -17.53 -2.57
N ALA A 284 -8.72 -16.69 -3.60
CA ALA A 284 -9.93 -16.60 -4.40
C ALA A 284 -10.24 -17.92 -5.13
N ALA A 285 -9.24 -18.58 -5.71
CA ALA A 285 -9.40 -19.86 -6.38
C ALA A 285 -9.93 -20.94 -5.42
N ILE A 286 -9.40 -20.99 -4.20
CA ILE A 286 -9.89 -21.92 -3.17
C ILE A 286 -11.37 -21.61 -2.83
N SER A 287 -11.71 -20.36 -2.58
CA SER A 287 -13.08 -19.95 -2.27
C SER A 287 -14.05 -20.25 -3.41
N LEU A 288 -13.63 -19.99 -4.65
CA LEU A 288 -14.40 -20.26 -5.85
C LEU A 288 -14.56 -21.77 -6.12
N LEU A 289 -13.53 -22.59 -5.83
CA LEU A 289 -13.63 -24.05 -5.89
C LEU A 289 -14.66 -24.57 -4.89
N VAL A 290 -14.65 -24.07 -3.65
CA VAL A 290 -15.66 -24.44 -2.64
C VAL A 290 -17.07 -24.04 -3.12
N GLY A 291 -17.23 -22.84 -3.69
CA GLY A 291 -18.46 -22.38 -4.31
C GLY A 291 -18.91 -23.29 -5.48
N GLY A 292 -17.95 -23.70 -6.33
CA GLY A 292 -18.19 -24.65 -7.44
C GLY A 292 -18.66 -26.03 -6.97
N ILE A 293 -18.05 -26.57 -5.93
CA ILE A 293 -18.51 -27.84 -5.29
C ILE A 293 -19.94 -27.67 -4.76
N GLY A 294 -20.25 -26.50 -4.21
CA GLY A 294 -21.60 -26.16 -3.79
C GLY A 294 -22.60 -26.19 -4.95
N VAL A 295 -22.27 -25.56 -6.09
CA VAL A 295 -23.10 -25.57 -7.31
C VAL A 295 -23.27 -27.03 -7.81
N LEU A 296 -22.18 -27.82 -7.87
CA LEU A 296 -22.22 -29.21 -8.25
C LEU A 296 -23.22 -30.00 -7.40
N ASN A 297 -23.12 -29.87 -6.08
CA ASN A 297 -24.00 -30.57 -5.13
C ASN A 297 -25.46 -30.20 -5.29
N ILE A 298 -25.78 -28.91 -5.45
CA ILE A 298 -27.17 -28.48 -5.70
C ILE A 298 -27.69 -29.07 -7.00
N MET A 299 -26.91 -28.98 -8.06
CA MET A 299 -27.34 -29.47 -9.36
C MET A 299 -27.56 -30.98 -9.37
N LEU A 300 -26.72 -31.77 -8.65
CA LEU A 300 -26.92 -33.21 -8.49
C LEU A 300 -28.25 -33.52 -7.76
N VAL A 301 -28.53 -32.80 -6.67
CA VAL A 301 -29.81 -32.97 -5.94
C VAL A 301 -30.97 -32.53 -6.81
N SER A 302 -30.88 -31.38 -7.49
CA SER A 302 -31.94 -30.91 -8.40
C SER A 302 -32.25 -31.91 -9.52
N VAL A 303 -31.26 -32.55 -10.10
CA VAL A 303 -31.41 -33.59 -11.11
C VAL A 303 -32.12 -34.82 -10.51
N THR A 304 -31.76 -35.26 -9.28
CA THR A 304 -32.37 -36.44 -8.64
C THR A 304 -33.86 -36.14 -8.25
N GLU A 305 -34.13 -34.96 -7.68
CA GLU A 305 -35.49 -34.53 -7.34
C GLU A 305 -36.41 -34.41 -8.58
N ARG A 306 -35.84 -34.02 -9.74
CA ARG A 306 -36.60 -33.84 -11.00
C ARG A 306 -36.45 -35.04 -11.96
N THR A 307 -35.93 -36.19 -11.50
CA THR A 307 -35.69 -37.38 -12.35
C THR A 307 -36.94 -37.78 -13.12
N ARG A 308 -38.09 -37.85 -12.45
CA ARG A 308 -39.39 -38.21 -13.06
C ARG A 308 -39.85 -37.20 -14.13
N GLU A 309 -39.70 -35.93 -13.86
CA GLU A 309 -40.02 -34.85 -14.81
C GLU A 309 -39.17 -34.93 -16.07
N ILE A 310 -37.83 -35.16 -15.89
CA ILE A 310 -36.88 -35.38 -17.01
C ILE A 310 -37.31 -36.62 -17.83
N GLY A 311 -37.69 -37.66 -17.15
CA GLY A 311 -38.20 -38.90 -17.78
C GLY A 311 -39.42 -38.66 -18.64
N ILE A 312 -40.41 -37.94 -18.12
CA ILE A 312 -41.64 -37.58 -18.86
C ILE A 312 -41.28 -36.72 -20.10
N ARG A 313 -40.46 -35.68 -19.95
CA ARG A 313 -40.04 -34.84 -21.08
C ARG A 313 -39.35 -35.65 -22.18
N LYS A 314 -38.51 -36.58 -21.82
CA LYS A 314 -37.83 -37.48 -22.77
C LYS A 314 -38.81 -38.44 -23.44
N ALA A 315 -39.77 -38.99 -22.70
CA ALA A 315 -40.80 -39.87 -23.23
C ALA A 315 -41.68 -39.20 -24.30
N ILE A 316 -41.93 -37.91 -24.17
CA ILE A 316 -42.69 -37.08 -25.13
C ILE A 316 -41.82 -36.47 -26.23
N GLY A 317 -40.50 -36.88 -26.33
CA GLY A 317 -39.60 -36.54 -27.44
C GLY A 317 -38.59 -35.46 -27.22
N ALA A 318 -38.35 -35.00 -25.98
CA ALA A 318 -37.27 -34.05 -25.71
C ALA A 318 -35.89 -34.62 -25.99
N THR A 319 -35.03 -33.91 -26.75
CA THR A 319 -33.66 -34.35 -27.05
C THR A 319 -32.77 -34.24 -25.83
N SER A 320 -31.77 -35.13 -25.74
CA SER A 320 -30.72 -35.09 -24.69
C SER A 320 -30.00 -33.74 -24.64
N ARG A 321 -29.84 -33.10 -25.82
CA ARG A 321 -29.20 -31.80 -25.92
C ARG A 321 -30.06 -30.69 -25.27
N ALA A 322 -31.40 -30.73 -25.45
CA ALA A 322 -32.30 -29.76 -24.84
C ALA A 322 -32.27 -29.84 -23.30
N ILE A 323 -32.17 -31.06 -22.74
CA ILE A 323 -32.04 -31.26 -21.29
C ILE A 323 -30.68 -30.74 -20.81
N LEU A 324 -29.58 -31.07 -21.52
CA LEU A 324 -28.24 -30.60 -21.21
C LEU A 324 -28.19 -29.05 -21.15
N GLU A 325 -28.68 -28.40 -22.21
CA GLU A 325 -28.68 -26.93 -22.34
C GLU A 325 -29.51 -26.31 -21.20
N GLN A 326 -30.62 -26.87 -20.83
CA GLN A 326 -31.48 -26.36 -19.75
C GLN A 326 -30.74 -26.34 -18.41
N PHE A 327 -30.10 -27.45 -18.01
CA PHE A 327 -29.40 -27.54 -16.74
C PHE A 327 -28.08 -26.74 -16.73
N LEU A 328 -27.38 -26.62 -17.88
CA LEU A 328 -26.22 -25.73 -18.03
C LEU A 328 -26.61 -24.26 -17.86
N ILE A 329 -27.70 -23.83 -18.49
CA ILE A 329 -28.19 -22.45 -18.32
C ILE A 329 -28.57 -22.19 -16.85
N GLU A 330 -29.23 -23.15 -16.19
CA GLU A 330 -29.59 -23.03 -14.76
C GLU A 330 -28.34 -22.82 -13.87
N SER A 331 -27.28 -23.61 -14.08
CA SER A 331 -26.02 -23.46 -13.33
C SER A 331 -25.27 -22.16 -13.64
N VAL A 332 -25.26 -21.71 -14.89
CA VAL A 332 -24.66 -20.44 -15.28
C VAL A 332 -25.41 -19.25 -14.68
N VAL A 333 -26.74 -19.29 -14.66
CA VAL A 333 -27.56 -18.24 -14.05
C VAL A 333 -27.30 -18.17 -12.53
N LEU A 334 -27.19 -19.32 -11.84
CA LEU A 334 -26.84 -19.38 -10.43
C LEU A 334 -25.47 -18.74 -10.15
N ALA A 335 -24.47 -19.15 -10.95
CA ALA A 335 -23.12 -18.64 -10.81
C ALA A 335 -23.02 -17.12 -11.15
N SER A 336 -23.75 -16.68 -12.18
CA SER A 336 -23.82 -15.26 -12.56
C SER A 336 -24.47 -14.41 -11.48
N LEU A 337 -25.55 -14.86 -10.87
CA LEU A 337 -26.20 -14.16 -9.76
C LEU A 337 -25.28 -14.09 -8.53
N GLY A 338 -24.62 -15.22 -8.17
CA GLY A 338 -23.63 -15.24 -7.10
C GLY A 338 -22.45 -14.29 -7.39
N GLY A 339 -21.96 -14.30 -8.62
CA GLY A 339 -20.89 -13.40 -9.08
C GLY A 339 -21.29 -11.92 -9.03
N LEU A 340 -22.47 -11.55 -9.52
CA LEU A 340 -22.96 -10.17 -9.48
C LEU A 340 -23.15 -9.66 -8.05
N ILE A 341 -23.74 -10.48 -7.18
CA ILE A 341 -23.88 -10.13 -5.76
C ILE A 341 -22.51 -10.01 -5.12
N GLY A 342 -21.57 -10.90 -5.44
CA GLY A 342 -20.18 -10.85 -4.97
C GLY A 342 -19.46 -9.58 -5.41
N VAL A 343 -19.60 -9.18 -6.67
CA VAL A 343 -19.06 -7.90 -7.18
C VAL A 343 -19.66 -6.72 -6.41
N GLY A 344 -20.99 -6.69 -6.26
CA GLY A 344 -21.66 -5.64 -5.50
C GLY A 344 -21.21 -5.57 -4.04
N ALA A 345 -21.04 -6.73 -3.38
CA ALA A 345 -20.56 -6.82 -2.01
C ALA A 345 -19.09 -6.36 -1.91
N GLY A 346 -18.22 -6.76 -2.85
CA GLY A 346 -16.82 -6.35 -2.89
C GLY A 346 -16.65 -4.84 -3.07
N ILE A 347 -17.41 -4.24 -4.01
CA ILE A 347 -17.45 -2.79 -4.21
C ILE A 347 -17.99 -2.07 -2.96
N GLY A 348 -19.09 -2.59 -2.40
CA GLY A 348 -19.69 -2.01 -1.19
C GLY A 348 -18.73 -2.01 0.00
N LEU A 349 -18.00 -3.11 0.21
CA LEU A 349 -16.95 -3.19 1.25
C LEU A 349 -15.79 -2.25 0.98
N ALA A 350 -15.33 -2.12 -0.27
CA ALA A 350 -14.28 -1.18 -0.64
C ALA A 350 -14.69 0.28 -0.36
N ILE A 351 -15.92 0.65 -0.69
CA ILE A 351 -16.47 1.99 -0.37
C ILE A 351 -16.59 2.18 1.14
N LEU A 352 -17.05 1.16 1.87
CA LEU A 352 -17.18 1.20 3.32
C LEU A 352 -15.81 1.43 3.99
N ILE A 353 -14.78 0.70 3.57
CA ILE A 353 -13.40 0.90 4.05
C ILE A 353 -12.93 2.32 3.77
N ARG A 354 -13.18 2.85 2.57
CA ARG A 354 -12.80 4.23 2.21
C ARG A 354 -13.42 5.28 3.13
N ILE A 355 -14.66 5.05 3.58
CA ILE A 355 -15.39 5.97 4.47
C ILE A 355 -14.92 5.83 5.92
N ILE A 356 -14.66 4.60 6.37
CA ILE A 356 -14.42 4.29 7.78
C ILE A 356 -12.92 4.37 8.13
N ALA A 357 -12.02 4.05 7.21
CA ALA A 357 -10.58 4.06 7.47
C ALA A 357 -10.04 5.37 8.08
N PRO A 358 -10.45 6.57 7.62
CA PRO A 358 -10.01 7.83 8.23
C PRO A 358 -10.47 8.02 9.68
N ALA A 359 -11.59 7.39 10.07
CA ALA A 359 -12.14 7.50 11.43
C ALA A 359 -11.42 6.61 12.46
N PHE A 360 -10.76 5.54 12.00
CA PHE A 360 -10.04 4.61 12.89
C PHE A 360 -8.60 5.03 13.19
N ASP A 361 -8.03 5.95 12.40
CA ASP A 361 -6.63 6.39 12.57
C ASP A 361 -6.48 7.91 12.43
N PRO A 362 -7.15 8.70 13.29
CA PRO A 362 -7.05 10.15 13.23
C PRO A 362 -5.68 10.67 13.73
N ALA A 363 -4.93 9.86 14.48
CA ALA A 363 -3.72 10.30 15.17
C ALA A 363 -2.43 9.89 14.45
N SER A 364 -2.38 8.75 13.78
CA SER A 364 -1.14 8.26 13.15
C SER A 364 -0.99 8.67 11.69
N GLY A 365 -2.08 9.07 11.04
CA GLY A 365 -2.07 9.43 9.62
C GLY A 365 -1.62 8.30 8.67
N ALA A 366 -1.34 7.11 9.21
CA ALA A 366 -0.83 5.98 8.43
C ALA A 366 -1.83 5.53 7.35
N LEU A 367 -3.13 5.61 7.68
CA LEU A 367 -4.22 5.34 6.75
C LEU A 367 -4.78 6.62 6.09
N ALA A 368 -4.23 7.80 6.43
CA ALA A 368 -4.60 9.05 5.77
C ALA A 368 -4.18 8.98 4.30
N GLY A 369 -5.16 9.00 3.41
CA GLY A 369 -4.96 8.85 1.97
C GLY A 369 -5.06 7.42 1.43
N PHE A 370 -5.25 6.40 2.28
CA PHE A 370 -5.58 5.06 1.79
C PHE A 370 -7.02 5.04 1.27
N ALA A 371 -7.16 4.96 -0.04
CA ALA A 371 -8.45 4.84 -0.70
C ALA A 371 -8.43 3.60 -1.60
N PRO A 372 -9.20 2.54 -1.29
CA PRO A 372 -9.37 1.42 -2.21
C PRO A 372 -9.85 1.93 -3.57
N VAL A 373 -9.15 1.54 -4.64
CA VAL A 373 -9.46 1.93 -6.01
C VAL A 373 -10.06 0.73 -6.74
N VAL A 374 -11.32 0.86 -7.12
CA VAL A 374 -12.02 -0.20 -7.85
C VAL A 374 -11.68 -0.09 -9.33
N SER A 375 -10.98 -1.09 -9.89
CA SER A 375 -10.66 -1.19 -11.31
C SER A 375 -11.57 -2.18 -12.04
N ALA A 376 -11.79 -1.95 -13.31
CA ALA A 376 -12.72 -2.78 -14.11
C ALA A 376 -12.18 -4.18 -14.39
N LEU A 377 -10.87 -4.34 -14.54
CA LEU A 377 -10.26 -5.62 -14.88
C LEU A 377 -10.51 -6.74 -13.86
N PRO A 378 -10.26 -6.55 -12.55
CA PRO A 378 -10.58 -7.57 -11.55
C PRO A 378 -12.06 -7.92 -11.50
N ILE A 379 -12.96 -6.96 -11.73
CA ILE A 379 -14.41 -7.19 -11.78
C ILE A 379 -14.75 -8.15 -12.93
N VAL A 380 -14.30 -7.81 -14.14
CA VAL A 380 -14.59 -8.62 -15.34
C VAL A 380 -13.99 -10.02 -15.21
N VAL A 381 -12.76 -10.12 -14.73
CA VAL A 381 -12.06 -11.40 -14.57
C VAL A 381 -12.77 -12.26 -13.51
N SER A 382 -13.07 -11.73 -12.32
CA SER A 382 -13.72 -12.51 -11.26
C SER A 382 -15.14 -12.95 -11.63
N PHE A 383 -15.89 -12.09 -12.32
CA PHE A 383 -17.21 -12.43 -12.84
C PHE A 383 -17.12 -13.50 -13.94
N GLY A 384 -16.16 -13.38 -14.87
CA GLY A 384 -15.90 -14.39 -15.90
C GLY A 384 -15.54 -15.76 -15.34
N ILE A 385 -14.68 -15.77 -14.29
CA ILE A 385 -14.33 -17.02 -13.58
C ILE A 385 -15.55 -17.62 -12.88
N SER A 386 -16.42 -16.79 -12.29
CA SER A 386 -17.67 -17.28 -11.68
C SER A 386 -18.55 -18.00 -12.70
N ILE A 387 -18.71 -17.46 -13.90
CA ILE A 387 -19.45 -18.09 -15.00
C ILE A 387 -18.78 -19.41 -15.42
N ALA A 388 -17.46 -19.41 -15.59
CA ALA A 388 -16.70 -20.61 -15.97
C ALA A 388 -16.89 -21.74 -14.94
N ILE A 389 -16.88 -21.40 -13.65
CA ILE A 389 -17.14 -22.36 -12.58
C ILE A 389 -18.57 -22.90 -12.66
N GLY A 390 -19.56 -22.03 -12.93
CA GLY A 390 -20.94 -22.45 -13.16
C GLY A 390 -21.06 -23.46 -14.30
N LEU A 391 -20.37 -23.25 -15.41
CA LEU A 391 -20.31 -24.17 -16.55
C LEU A 391 -19.65 -25.49 -16.20
N ILE A 392 -18.52 -25.47 -15.53
CA ILE A 392 -17.74 -26.69 -15.19
C ILE A 392 -18.50 -27.49 -14.13
N ALA A 393 -18.92 -26.85 -13.03
CA ALA A 393 -19.60 -27.52 -11.93
C ALA A 393 -21.00 -28.03 -12.33
N GLY A 394 -21.71 -27.28 -13.18
CA GLY A 394 -23.02 -27.68 -13.72
C GLY A 394 -22.93 -28.71 -14.84
N GLY A 395 -21.78 -28.82 -15.51
CA GLY A 395 -21.59 -29.69 -16.68
C GLY A 395 -21.81 -31.17 -16.38
N TYR A 396 -21.23 -31.68 -15.30
CA TYR A 396 -21.38 -33.08 -14.92
C TYR A 396 -22.84 -33.44 -14.56
N PRO A 397 -23.55 -32.73 -13.68
CA PRO A 397 -24.97 -33.01 -13.41
C PRO A 397 -25.85 -32.90 -14.65
N ALA A 398 -25.66 -31.89 -15.45
CA ALA A 398 -26.41 -31.68 -16.70
C ALA A 398 -26.20 -32.84 -17.70
N TYR A 399 -24.97 -33.31 -17.83
CA TYR A 399 -24.67 -34.50 -18.65
C TYR A 399 -25.33 -35.76 -18.11
N ARG A 400 -25.34 -35.98 -16.80
CA ARG A 400 -26.01 -37.10 -16.15
C ARG A 400 -27.52 -37.04 -16.36
N ALA A 401 -28.13 -35.84 -16.22
CA ALA A 401 -29.55 -35.64 -16.52
C ALA A 401 -29.90 -35.97 -17.99
N ALA A 402 -29.02 -35.52 -18.92
CA ALA A 402 -29.22 -35.72 -20.33
C ALA A 402 -29.11 -37.19 -20.77
N ARG A 403 -28.46 -38.06 -19.98
CA ARG A 403 -28.33 -39.51 -20.25
C ARG A 403 -29.36 -40.37 -19.54
N LEU A 404 -30.25 -39.85 -18.74
CA LEU A 404 -31.31 -40.64 -18.09
C LEU A 404 -32.20 -41.32 -19.13
N LEU A 405 -32.46 -42.61 -18.93
CA LEU A 405 -33.39 -43.37 -19.77
C LEU A 405 -34.83 -43.19 -19.25
N PRO A 406 -35.80 -42.90 -20.15
CA PRO A 406 -37.21 -42.65 -19.74
C PRO A 406 -37.79 -43.75 -18.85
N ILE A 407 -37.51 -45.02 -19.17
CA ILE A 407 -37.98 -46.20 -18.45
C ILE A 407 -37.43 -46.20 -17.00
N GLN A 408 -36.15 -45.90 -16.82
CA GLN A 408 -35.55 -45.87 -15.50
C GLN A 408 -36.02 -44.68 -14.68
N ALA A 409 -36.21 -43.52 -15.31
CA ALA A 409 -36.68 -42.31 -14.68
C ALA A 409 -38.15 -42.39 -14.16
N LEU A 410 -38.99 -43.14 -14.87
CA LEU A 410 -40.40 -43.35 -14.48
C LEU A 410 -40.58 -44.42 -13.41
N ARG A 411 -39.59 -45.31 -13.23
CA ARG A 411 -39.56 -46.37 -12.22
C ARG A 411 -38.98 -45.95 -10.87
N TYR A 412 -38.41 -44.76 -10.81
CA TYR A 412 -37.84 -44.19 -9.59
C TYR A 412 -38.96 -43.68 -8.69
N GLN A 413 -39.18 -44.40 -7.55
CA GLN A 413 -40.08 -44.00 -6.47
C GLN A 413 -39.37 -43.12 -5.47
#